data_973d5d2cc2817b607e4fca1803b4e599
#
_entry.id   973d5d2cc2817b607e4fca1803b4e599
#
_cell.length_a   1.000
_cell.length_b   1.000
_cell.length_c   1.000
_cell.angle_alpha   90.00
_cell.angle_beta   90.00
_cell.angle_gamma   90.00
#
_symmetry.space_group_name_H-M   'P 1'
#
loop_
_entity.id
_entity.type
_entity.pdbx_description
1 polymer ?
#
loop_
_entity_poly.entity_id
_entity_poly.type
_entity_poly.pdbx_seq_one_letter_code
_entity_poly.pdbx_strand_id
1 'polypeptide(L)'
;MATVNPLSFDRIFAKAPVMAILRGMPLEKSVELATRAWDLGIECVEVPVQSREAVEVLAAVVAAGAERGRPVGAGTVTTAERLAWAVSAGAAFTVAPGLDAEVARASLDAGLPHLPGVATATDVQAARALGLDWLKAFPASVLGPDWFRAMRGPFPEVPFVATGGIDASNAAAYLAAGAQVVAVGSALEDPEQLPALADLLKH
;
A
#
# COMPACT_ATOMS: atom_id res chain seq x y z
N MET A 1 -26.67 -11.66 -12.55
CA MET A 1 -26.25 -11.38 -11.17
C MET A 1 -25.22 -10.27 -11.27
N ALA A 2 -25.50 -9.09 -10.72
CA ALA A 2 -24.52 -8.01 -10.70
C ALA A 2 -23.35 -8.46 -9.79
N THR A 3 -22.19 -8.64 -10.38
CA THR A 3 -20.95 -8.86 -9.64
C THR A 3 -20.74 -7.64 -8.75
N VAL A 4 -20.80 -7.85 -7.44
CA VAL A 4 -20.37 -6.83 -6.46
C VAL A 4 -18.97 -6.43 -6.91
N ASN A 5 -18.80 -5.16 -7.29
CA ASN A 5 -17.52 -4.65 -7.77
C ASN A 5 -16.48 -4.92 -6.67
N PRO A 6 -15.42 -5.69 -6.95
CA PRO A 6 -14.42 -5.99 -5.95
C PRO A 6 -13.83 -4.68 -5.40
N LEU A 7 -13.28 -4.75 -4.21
CA LEU A 7 -12.56 -3.63 -3.63
C LEU A 7 -11.51 -3.11 -4.65
N SER A 8 -11.47 -1.80 -4.88
CA SER A 8 -10.49 -1.15 -5.78
C SER A 8 -9.63 -0.17 -5.01
N PHE A 9 -8.43 0.12 -5.51
CA PHE A 9 -7.57 1.12 -4.87
C PHE A 9 -8.17 2.52 -4.91
N ASP A 10 -9.00 2.85 -5.88
CA ASP A 10 -9.76 4.12 -5.89
C ASP A 10 -10.65 4.24 -4.65
N ARG A 11 -11.26 3.14 -4.21
CA ARG A 11 -12.08 3.12 -2.99
C ARG A 11 -11.24 3.09 -1.72
N ILE A 12 -10.12 2.36 -1.74
CA ILE A 12 -9.19 2.24 -0.59
C ILE A 12 -8.57 3.61 -0.29
N PHE A 13 -8.17 4.36 -1.32
CA PHE A 13 -7.49 5.65 -1.18
C PHE A 13 -8.41 6.88 -1.30
N ALA A 14 -9.73 6.66 -1.44
CA ALA A 14 -10.69 7.75 -1.69
C ALA A 14 -10.70 8.86 -0.63
N LYS A 15 -10.28 8.56 0.61
CA LYS A 15 -10.42 9.46 1.75
C LYS A 15 -9.10 9.94 2.34
N ALA A 16 -7.99 9.30 2.02
CA ALA A 16 -6.73 9.64 2.64
C ALA A 16 -5.55 9.39 1.70
N PRO A 17 -4.66 10.38 1.48
CA PRO A 17 -3.48 10.23 0.66
C PRO A 17 -2.33 9.54 1.41
N VAL A 18 -2.62 8.74 2.45
CA VAL A 18 -1.63 8.08 3.28
C VAL A 18 -1.97 6.59 3.47
N MET A 19 -0.98 5.73 3.31
CA MET A 19 -1.02 4.31 3.62
C MET A 19 -0.04 4.00 4.76
N ALA A 20 -0.47 3.23 5.75
CA ALA A 20 0.38 2.76 6.85
C ALA A 20 1.00 1.40 6.52
N ILE A 21 2.31 1.22 6.74
CA ILE A 21 3.03 -0.04 6.55
C ILE A 21 3.58 -0.52 7.89
N LEU A 22 3.13 -1.68 8.37
CA LEU A 22 3.51 -2.27 9.65
C LEU A 22 4.52 -3.39 9.44
N ARG A 23 5.79 -3.02 9.21
CA ARG A 23 6.84 -3.96 8.83
C ARG A 23 7.64 -4.46 10.03
N GLY A 24 7.71 -5.80 10.21
CA GLY A 24 8.62 -6.42 11.18
C GLY A 24 8.29 -6.14 12.64
N MET A 25 7.06 -5.77 12.93
CA MET A 25 6.58 -5.44 14.28
C MET A 25 5.96 -6.66 14.95
N PRO A 26 6.06 -6.79 16.29
CA PRO A 26 5.31 -7.79 17.04
C PRO A 26 3.80 -7.65 16.85
N LEU A 27 3.06 -8.74 17.09
CA LEU A 27 1.61 -8.80 16.86
C LEU A 27 0.85 -7.69 17.59
N GLU A 28 1.05 -7.58 18.90
CA GLU A 28 0.36 -6.60 19.74
C GLU A 28 0.66 -5.17 19.29
N LYS A 29 1.92 -4.89 18.94
CA LYS A 29 2.35 -3.58 18.46
C LYS A 29 1.74 -3.26 17.09
N SER A 30 1.63 -4.26 16.21
CA SER A 30 1.00 -4.09 14.88
C SER A 30 -0.49 -3.75 15.01
N VAL A 31 -1.23 -4.42 15.89
CA VAL A 31 -2.64 -4.11 16.15
C VAL A 31 -2.81 -2.73 16.77
N GLU A 32 -1.95 -2.36 17.74
CA GLU A 32 -1.94 -1.02 18.35
C GLU A 32 -1.73 0.07 17.30
N LEU A 33 -0.69 -0.07 16.46
CA LEU A 33 -0.37 0.94 15.45
C LEU A 33 -1.39 1.00 14.33
N ALA A 34 -1.96 -0.13 13.91
CA ALA A 34 -3.08 -0.15 12.97
C ALA A 34 -4.28 0.63 13.53
N THR A 35 -4.65 0.34 14.77
CA THR A 35 -5.74 1.03 15.47
C THR A 35 -5.49 2.54 15.54
N ARG A 36 -4.28 2.93 15.92
CA ARG A 36 -3.87 4.34 15.97
C ARG A 36 -3.91 5.02 14.60
N ALA A 37 -3.44 4.32 13.53
CA ALA A 37 -3.52 4.84 12.17
C ALA A 37 -4.98 5.11 11.76
N TRP A 38 -5.89 4.17 12.02
CA TRP A 38 -7.31 4.34 11.74
C TRP A 38 -7.96 5.48 12.56
N ASP A 39 -7.60 5.62 13.84
CA ASP A 39 -8.09 6.71 14.71
C ASP A 39 -7.63 8.09 14.22
N LEU A 40 -6.46 8.17 13.57
CA LEU A 40 -5.96 9.37 12.89
C LEU A 40 -6.61 9.63 11.53
N GLY A 41 -7.35 8.66 10.96
CA GLY A 41 -7.98 8.78 9.64
C GLY A 41 -7.16 8.13 8.51
N ILE A 42 -6.04 7.45 8.78
CA ILE A 42 -5.30 6.65 7.80
C ILE A 42 -6.08 5.34 7.60
N GLU A 43 -6.88 5.25 6.54
CA GLU A 43 -7.79 4.11 6.35
C GLU A 43 -7.09 2.87 5.81
N CYS A 44 -6.01 3.02 5.06
CA CYS A 44 -5.28 1.94 4.41
C CYS A 44 -4.10 1.47 5.23
N VAL A 45 -4.08 0.18 5.58
CA VAL A 45 -3.00 -0.47 6.33
C VAL A 45 -2.48 -1.67 5.55
N GLU A 46 -1.14 -1.80 5.47
CA GLU A 46 -0.42 -2.92 4.87
C GLU A 46 0.44 -3.63 5.92
N VAL A 47 0.35 -4.97 6.00
CA VAL A 47 1.25 -5.81 6.80
C VAL A 47 2.10 -6.66 5.87
N PRO A 48 3.43 -6.45 5.78
CA PRO A 48 4.30 -7.29 4.95
C PRO A 48 4.42 -8.73 5.45
N VAL A 49 4.20 -9.71 4.54
CA VAL A 49 4.25 -11.15 4.83
C VAL A 49 5.56 -11.77 4.34
N GLN A 50 6.65 -11.52 5.06
CA GLN A 50 7.98 -11.98 4.71
C GLN A 50 8.36 -13.33 5.37
N SER A 51 7.60 -13.75 6.39
CA SER A 51 7.77 -15.02 7.11
C SER A 51 6.41 -15.59 7.53
N ARG A 52 6.39 -16.83 8.06
CA ARG A 52 5.18 -17.46 8.57
C ARG A 52 4.62 -16.77 9.80
N GLU A 53 5.47 -16.25 10.66
CA GLU A 53 5.08 -15.46 11.85
C GLU A 53 4.35 -14.18 11.44
N ALA A 54 4.75 -13.56 10.34
CA ALA A 54 4.07 -12.37 9.81
C ALA A 54 2.63 -12.65 9.32
N VAL A 55 2.29 -13.90 9.02
CA VAL A 55 0.91 -14.29 8.66
C VAL A 55 -0.02 -14.16 9.86
N GLU A 56 0.42 -14.53 11.06
CA GLU A 56 -0.35 -14.38 12.29
C GLU A 56 -0.58 -12.90 12.62
N VAL A 57 0.46 -12.08 12.41
CA VAL A 57 0.35 -10.62 12.55
C VAL A 57 -0.67 -10.05 11.57
N LEU A 58 -0.59 -10.44 10.28
CA LEU A 58 -1.55 -10.01 9.27
C LEU A 58 -2.99 -10.41 9.66
N ALA A 59 -3.19 -11.67 10.06
CA ALA A 59 -4.52 -12.16 10.45
C ALA A 59 -5.11 -11.38 11.64
N ALA A 60 -4.29 -11.06 12.64
CA ALA A 60 -4.71 -10.27 13.79
C ALA A 60 -5.10 -8.83 13.40
N VAL A 61 -4.31 -8.19 12.52
CA VAL A 61 -4.62 -6.83 12.04
C VAL A 61 -5.85 -6.84 11.12
N VAL A 62 -6.02 -7.88 10.28
CA VAL A 62 -7.24 -8.09 9.47
C VAL A 62 -8.48 -8.20 10.36
N ALA A 63 -8.42 -9.00 11.42
CA ALA A 63 -9.53 -9.14 12.36
C ALA A 63 -9.90 -7.80 13.02
N ALA A 64 -8.91 -7.05 13.52
CA ALA A 64 -9.12 -5.73 14.09
C ALA A 64 -9.67 -4.72 13.07
N GLY A 65 -9.22 -4.82 11.81
CA GLY A 65 -9.74 -3.99 10.70
C GLY A 65 -11.20 -4.31 10.37
N ALA A 66 -11.58 -5.59 10.38
CA ALA A 66 -12.94 -6.03 10.11
C ALA A 66 -13.95 -5.46 11.11
N GLU A 67 -13.60 -5.37 12.39
CA GLU A 67 -14.44 -4.76 13.43
C GLU A 67 -14.71 -3.26 13.17
N ARG A 68 -13.84 -2.60 12.41
CA ARG A 68 -13.91 -1.17 12.07
C ARG A 68 -14.34 -0.91 10.63
N GLY A 69 -14.57 -1.97 9.83
CA GLY A 69 -14.86 -1.86 8.40
C GLY A 69 -13.66 -1.33 7.59
N ARG A 70 -12.42 -1.60 8.03
CA ARG A 70 -11.18 -1.14 7.40
C ARG A 70 -10.50 -2.27 6.64
N PRO A 71 -10.20 -2.10 5.34
CA PRO A 71 -9.44 -3.10 4.59
C PRO A 71 -7.97 -3.12 5.02
N VAL A 72 -7.41 -4.33 5.14
CA VAL A 72 -5.99 -4.53 5.44
C VAL A 72 -5.36 -5.33 4.32
N GLY A 73 -4.22 -4.87 3.81
CA GLY A 73 -3.48 -5.52 2.74
C GLY A 73 -2.28 -6.31 3.22
N ALA A 74 -1.90 -7.29 2.41
CA ALA A 74 -0.65 -8.04 2.56
C ALA A 74 0.45 -7.40 1.71
N GLY A 75 1.56 -7.01 2.35
CA GLY A 75 2.73 -6.47 1.65
C GLY A 75 3.80 -7.50 1.36
N THR A 76 4.71 -7.13 0.44
CA THR A 76 5.87 -7.96 0.04
C THR A 76 5.44 -9.33 -0.53
N VAL A 77 4.29 -9.37 -1.21
CA VAL A 77 3.78 -10.57 -1.88
C VAL A 77 4.54 -10.75 -3.20
N THR A 78 5.61 -11.52 -3.15
CA THR A 78 6.55 -11.72 -4.27
C THR A 78 6.58 -13.16 -4.80
N THR A 79 5.76 -14.05 -4.24
CA THR A 79 5.67 -15.45 -4.64
C THR A 79 4.25 -15.97 -4.50
N ALA A 80 3.91 -17.06 -5.20
CA ALA A 80 2.64 -17.75 -5.05
C ALA A 80 2.38 -18.23 -3.60
N GLU A 81 3.45 -18.64 -2.90
CA GLU A 81 3.34 -19.05 -1.49
C GLU A 81 2.90 -17.87 -0.60
N ARG A 82 3.51 -16.69 -0.76
CA ARG A 82 3.12 -15.49 -0.01
C ARG A 82 1.73 -15.01 -0.36
N LEU A 83 1.31 -15.18 -1.62
CA LEU A 83 -0.06 -14.92 -2.02
C LEU A 83 -1.03 -15.87 -1.30
N ALA A 84 -0.72 -17.16 -1.22
CA ALA A 84 -1.55 -18.11 -0.47
C ALA A 84 -1.64 -17.74 1.03
N TRP A 85 -0.55 -17.26 1.62
CA TRP A 85 -0.57 -16.72 2.99
C TRP A 85 -1.48 -15.50 3.13
N ALA A 86 -1.38 -14.54 2.19
CA ALA A 86 -2.24 -13.35 2.18
C ALA A 86 -3.72 -13.71 2.10
N VAL A 87 -4.08 -14.63 1.20
CA VAL A 87 -5.46 -15.12 1.05
C VAL A 87 -5.93 -15.82 2.33
N SER A 88 -5.11 -16.71 2.91
CA SER A 88 -5.48 -17.44 4.12
C SER A 88 -5.68 -16.56 5.35
N ALA A 89 -4.94 -15.44 5.43
CA ALA A 89 -5.07 -14.44 6.50
C ALA A 89 -6.24 -13.46 6.29
N GLY A 90 -6.94 -13.52 5.14
CA GLY A 90 -8.07 -12.65 4.83
C GLY A 90 -7.67 -11.25 4.36
N ALA A 91 -6.50 -11.10 3.76
CA ALA A 91 -6.08 -9.81 3.19
C ALA A 91 -7.09 -9.31 2.15
N ALA A 92 -7.33 -8.01 2.13
CA ALA A 92 -8.25 -7.36 1.21
C ALA A 92 -7.60 -6.96 -0.12
N PHE A 93 -6.28 -6.82 -0.16
CA PHE A 93 -5.47 -6.49 -1.32
C PHE A 93 -4.03 -6.97 -1.10
N THR A 94 -3.22 -6.96 -2.16
CA THR A 94 -1.81 -7.34 -2.10
C THR A 94 -0.91 -6.22 -2.62
N VAL A 95 0.31 -6.14 -2.07
CA VAL A 95 1.33 -5.16 -2.47
C VAL A 95 2.66 -5.88 -2.69
N ALA A 96 3.39 -5.51 -3.74
CA ALA A 96 4.71 -6.06 -4.03
C ALA A 96 5.77 -4.94 -4.19
N PRO A 97 7.05 -5.22 -3.95
CA PRO A 97 8.13 -4.26 -4.17
C PRO A 97 8.52 -4.10 -5.65
N GLY A 98 8.11 -5.03 -6.50
CA GLY A 98 8.35 -5.06 -7.94
C GLY A 98 7.14 -5.64 -8.66
N LEU A 99 7.25 -5.77 -9.99
CA LEU A 99 6.24 -6.37 -10.85
C LEU A 99 6.63 -7.81 -11.21
N ASP A 100 5.84 -8.76 -10.74
CA ASP A 100 5.83 -10.14 -11.23
C ASP A 100 4.46 -10.41 -11.85
N ALA A 101 4.44 -10.75 -13.14
CA ALA A 101 3.19 -10.89 -13.88
C ALA A 101 2.37 -12.11 -13.43
N GLU A 102 3.01 -13.19 -12.96
CA GLU A 102 2.32 -14.39 -12.49
C GLU A 102 1.67 -14.14 -11.13
N VAL A 103 2.40 -13.52 -10.20
CA VAL A 103 1.88 -13.13 -8.89
C VAL A 103 0.73 -12.12 -9.04
N ALA A 104 0.89 -11.12 -9.92
CA ALA A 104 -0.15 -10.12 -10.16
C ALA A 104 -1.43 -10.76 -10.70
N ARG A 105 -1.35 -11.63 -11.72
CA ARG A 105 -2.52 -12.34 -12.25
C ARG A 105 -3.16 -13.23 -11.20
N ALA A 106 -2.36 -14.02 -10.48
CA ALA A 106 -2.87 -14.90 -9.44
C ALA A 106 -3.58 -14.13 -8.31
N SER A 107 -3.09 -12.93 -7.96
CA SER A 107 -3.77 -12.05 -6.99
C SER A 107 -5.13 -11.59 -7.51
N LEU A 108 -5.19 -11.12 -8.76
CA LEU A 108 -6.44 -10.71 -9.41
C LEU A 108 -7.43 -11.87 -9.54
N ASP A 109 -6.96 -13.06 -9.92
CA ASP A 109 -7.77 -14.28 -10.02
C ASP A 109 -8.34 -14.71 -8.66
N ALA A 110 -7.60 -14.44 -7.57
CA ALA A 110 -8.08 -14.63 -6.19
C ALA A 110 -9.05 -13.53 -5.72
N GLY A 111 -9.36 -12.54 -6.58
CA GLY A 111 -10.25 -11.43 -6.27
C GLY A 111 -9.60 -10.33 -5.43
N LEU A 112 -8.27 -10.32 -5.31
CA LEU A 112 -7.51 -9.33 -4.55
C LEU A 112 -6.88 -8.30 -5.50
N PRO A 113 -7.22 -7.00 -5.39
CA PRO A 113 -6.48 -5.94 -6.08
C PRO A 113 -4.99 -6.04 -5.77
N HIS A 114 -4.13 -5.84 -6.78
CA HIS A 114 -2.67 -5.93 -6.63
C HIS A 114 -2.00 -4.59 -6.91
N LEU A 115 -1.14 -4.14 -6.00
CA LEU A 115 -0.34 -2.92 -6.12
C LEU A 115 1.13 -3.29 -6.38
N PRO A 116 1.58 -3.37 -7.64
CA PRO A 116 2.94 -3.74 -7.99
C PRO A 116 3.91 -2.58 -7.80
N GLY A 117 5.17 -2.91 -7.49
CA GLY A 117 6.28 -1.96 -7.48
C GLY A 117 6.78 -1.67 -8.89
N VAL A 118 7.09 -0.41 -9.18
CA VAL A 118 7.66 0.07 -10.44
C VAL A 118 8.75 1.11 -10.17
N ALA A 119 9.75 1.19 -11.05
CA ALA A 119 10.82 2.17 -10.98
C ALA A 119 11.14 2.80 -12.34
N THR A 120 10.70 2.19 -13.43
CA THR A 120 10.98 2.62 -14.80
C THR A 120 9.70 2.75 -15.63
N ALA A 121 9.76 3.49 -16.75
CA ALA A 121 8.66 3.57 -17.71
C ALA A 121 8.26 2.19 -18.27
N THR A 122 9.25 1.28 -18.44
CA THR A 122 9.00 -0.10 -18.88
C THR A 122 8.15 -0.87 -17.87
N ASP A 123 8.45 -0.72 -16.57
CA ASP A 123 7.65 -1.37 -15.52
C ASP A 123 6.21 -0.85 -15.52
N VAL A 124 6.04 0.48 -15.67
CA VAL A 124 4.72 1.11 -15.77
C VAL A 124 3.93 0.55 -16.94
N GLN A 125 4.53 0.48 -18.15
CA GLN A 125 3.88 -0.11 -19.32
C GLN A 125 3.50 -1.58 -19.10
N ALA A 126 4.40 -2.37 -18.51
CA ALA A 126 4.15 -3.79 -18.24
C ALA A 126 3.01 -3.98 -17.24
N ALA A 127 2.96 -3.18 -16.17
CA ALA A 127 1.87 -3.20 -15.20
C ALA A 127 0.51 -2.81 -15.83
N ARG A 128 0.50 -1.74 -16.64
CA ARG A 128 -0.70 -1.30 -17.37
C ARG A 128 -1.21 -2.37 -18.35
N ALA A 129 -0.33 -3.09 -19.03
CA ALA A 129 -0.69 -4.21 -19.91
C ALA A 129 -1.36 -5.38 -19.17
N LEU A 130 -1.16 -5.49 -17.85
CA LEU A 130 -1.84 -6.46 -16.99
C LEU A 130 -3.18 -5.95 -16.41
N GLY A 131 -3.58 -4.73 -16.76
CA GLY A 131 -4.80 -4.10 -16.24
C GLY A 131 -4.66 -3.58 -14.80
N LEU A 132 -3.42 -3.32 -14.35
CA LEU A 132 -3.16 -2.75 -13.03
C LEU A 132 -3.19 -1.23 -13.14
N ASP A 133 -4.15 -0.60 -12.47
CA ASP A 133 -4.35 0.84 -12.58
C ASP A 133 -3.46 1.63 -11.62
N TRP A 134 -3.39 1.23 -10.36
CA TRP A 134 -2.55 1.85 -9.34
C TRP A 134 -1.18 1.19 -9.25
N LEU A 135 -0.12 2.00 -9.13
CA LEU A 135 1.26 1.52 -9.09
C LEU A 135 2.03 2.10 -7.91
N LYS A 136 2.87 1.27 -7.30
CA LYS A 136 3.76 1.66 -6.20
C LYS A 136 5.11 2.09 -6.77
N ALA A 137 5.45 3.36 -6.70
CA ALA A 137 6.80 3.83 -7.00
C ALA A 137 7.74 3.44 -5.85
N PHE A 138 8.72 2.56 -6.12
CA PHE A 138 9.57 1.97 -5.09
C PHE A 138 11.01 1.73 -5.59
N PRO A 139 12.05 2.06 -4.80
CA PRO A 139 12.01 2.82 -3.55
C PRO A 139 11.92 4.34 -3.82
N ALA A 140 10.90 5.02 -3.29
CA ALA A 140 10.63 6.41 -3.62
C ALA A 140 11.78 7.36 -3.24
N SER A 141 12.48 7.12 -2.12
CA SER A 141 13.62 7.94 -1.70
C SER A 141 14.80 7.89 -2.67
N VAL A 142 14.95 6.81 -3.44
CA VAL A 142 15.99 6.66 -4.48
C VAL A 142 15.53 7.33 -5.78
N LEU A 143 14.24 7.19 -6.12
CA LEU A 143 13.66 7.77 -7.33
C LEU A 143 13.57 9.30 -7.25
N GLY A 144 13.24 9.82 -6.07
CA GLY A 144 13.05 11.25 -5.82
C GLY A 144 11.72 11.80 -6.38
N PRO A 145 11.31 12.99 -5.93
CA PRO A 145 10.08 13.64 -6.42
C PRO A 145 10.07 13.91 -7.93
N ASP A 146 11.24 14.16 -8.54
CA ASP A 146 11.34 14.44 -9.98
C ASP A 146 10.95 13.24 -10.86
N TRP A 147 11.10 12.02 -10.37
CA TRP A 147 10.61 10.84 -11.06
C TRP A 147 9.09 10.88 -11.28
N PHE A 148 8.32 11.30 -10.28
CA PHE A 148 6.86 11.44 -10.39
C PHE A 148 6.46 12.49 -11.41
N ARG A 149 7.15 13.65 -11.43
CA ARG A 149 6.94 14.69 -12.43
C ARG A 149 7.23 14.19 -13.85
N ALA A 150 8.32 13.43 -14.02
CA ALA A 150 8.70 12.86 -15.31
C ALA A 150 7.69 11.80 -15.79
N MET A 151 7.20 10.92 -14.91
CA MET A 151 6.21 9.88 -15.28
C MET A 151 4.85 10.44 -15.65
N ARG A 152 4.45 11.58 -15.11
CA ARG A 152 3.19 12.25 -15.50
C ARG A 152 3.12 12.66 -16.96
N GLY A 153 4.26 12.86 -17.63
CA GLY A 153 4.30 13.16 -19.06
C GLY A 153 3.74 12.02 -19.90
N PRO A 154 4.37 10.84 -19.90
CA PRO A 154 3.93 9.67 -20.68
C PRO A 154 2.73 8.93 -20.08
N PHE A 155 2.44 9.06 -18.78
CA PHE A 155 1.41 8.32 -18.04
C PHE A 155 0.57 9.24 -17.14
N PRO A 156 -0.14 10.24 -17.72
CA PRO A 156 -0.87 11.24 -16.93
C PRO A 156 -2.04 10.65 -16.13
N GLU A 157 -2.57 9.50 -16.57
CA GLU A 157 -3.70 8.80 -15.97
C GLU A 157 -3.31 7.83 -14.85
N VAL A 158 -2.01 7.54 -14.66
CA VAL A 158 -1.55 6.52 -13.71
C VAL A 158 -1.39 7.12 -12.32
N PRO A 159 -2.19 6.68 -11.33
CA PRO A 159 -1.99 7.06 -9.95
C PRO A 159 -0.84 6.29 -9.31
N PHE A 160 0.06 7.01 -8.64
CA PHE A 160 1.23 6.44 -7.97
C PHE A 160 1.14 6.54 -6.44
N VAL A 161 1.55 5.45 -5.78
CA VAL A 161 1.82 5.41 -4.33
C VAL A 161 3.32 5.54 -4.11
N ALA A 162 3.79 6.62 -3.51
CA ALA A 162 5.20 6.79 -3.16
C ALA A 162 5.53 5.96 -1.92
N THR A 163 6.45 5.01 -2.05
CA THR A 163 6.80 4.08 -0.96
C THR A 163 8.31 3.90 -0.83
N GLY A 164 8.79 3.84 0.40
CA GLY A 164 10.19 3.61 0.74
C GLY A 164 10.95 4.90 1.03
N GLY A 165 11.29 5.10 2.31
CA GLY A 165 11.96 6.29 2.81
C GLY A 165 11.07 7.52 2.88
N ILE A 166 9.75 7.32 3.04
CA ILE A 166 8.79 8.40 3.25
C ILE A 166 8.51 8.56 4.75
N ASP A 167 8.53 9.80 5.19
CA ASP A 167 8.21 10.23 6.54
C ASP A 167 7.47 11.58 6.53
N ALA A 168 7.14 12.11 7.71
CA ALA A 168 6.42 13.37 7.83
C ALA A 168 7.17 14.59 7.25
N SER A 169 8.50 14.54 7.19
CA SER A 169 9.32 15.65 6.70
C SER A 169 9.34 15.79 5.17
N ASN A 170 9.14 14.66 4.44
CA ASN A 170 9.26 14.63 2.99
C ASN A 170 7.96 14.30 2.25
N ALA A 171 6.94 13.75 2.93
CA ALA A 171 5.68 13.29 2.33
C ALA A 171 5.01 14.36 1.45
N ALA A 172 4.93 15.61 1.93
CA ALA A 172 4.32 16.72 1.19
C ALA A 172 5.01 16.99 -0.15
N ALA A 173 6.35 16.82 -0.23
CA ALA A 173 7.10 17.01 -1.47
C ALA A 173 6.75 15.97 -2.54
N TYR A 174 6.50 14.70 -2.14
CA TYR A 174 6.08 13.65 -3.06
C TYR A 174 4.64 13.85 -3.54
N LEU A 175 3.72 14.25 -2.66
CA LEU A 175 2.35 14.60 -3.04
C LEU A 175 2.35 15.78 -4.03
N ALA A 176 3.10 16.86 -3.75
CA ALA A 176 3.25 18.01 -4.65
C ALA A 176 3.90 17.65 -6.00
N ALA A 177 4.72 16.59 -6.04
CA ALA A 177 5.33 16.09 -7.27
C ALA A 177 4.40 15.23 -8.12
N GLY A 178 3.24 14.82 -7.57
CA GLY A 178 2.21 14.07 -8.29
C GLY A 178 2.01 12.63 -7.83
N ALA A 179 2.58 12.22 -6.71
CA ALA A 179 2.12 11.02 -6.02
C ALA A 179 0.71 11.28 -5.48
N GLN A 180 -0.22 10.35 -5.67
CA GLN A 180 -1.57 10.46 -5.12
C GLN A 180 -1.63 10.00 -3.66
N VAL A 181 -0.73 9.08 -3.29
CA VAL A 181 -0.64 8.51 -1.95
C VAL A 181 0.82 8.39 -1.54
N VAL A 182 1.10 8.60 -0.28
CA VAL A 182 2.40 8.31 0.35
C VAL A 182 2.25 7.15 1.33
N ALA A 183 3.20 6.22 1.31
CA ALA A 183 3.19 5.09 2.22
C ALA A 183 4.28 5.23 3.28
N VAL A 184 3.86 5.27 4.55
CA VAL A 184 4.72 5.49 5.69
C VAL A 184 4.84 4.22 6.54
N GLY A 185 6.06 3.91 6.98
CA GLY A 185 6.37 2.76 7.83
C GLY A 185 6.85 3.21 9.21
N SER A 186 8.15 3.33 9.39
CA SER A 186 8.78 3.70 10.67
C SER A 186 8.28 5.02 11.27
N ALA A 187 7.82 5.95 10.44
CA ALA A 187 7.24 7.21 10.90
C ALA A 187 6.00 7.04 11.80
N LEU A 188 5.30 5.89 11.69
CA LEU A 188 4.15 5.58 12.57
C LEU A 188 4.56 5.22 14.00
N GLU A 189 5.79 4.79 14.20
CA GLU A 189 6.32 4.46 15.51
C GLU A 189 6.74 5.70 16.30
N ASP A 190 6.97 6.80 15.60
CA ASP A 190 7.42 8.06 16.17
C ASP A 190 6.22 8.98 16.49
N PRO A 191 5.91 9.19 17.80
CA PRO A 191 4.80 10.03 18.21
C PRO A 191 4.94 11.50 17.74
N GLU A 192 6.16 11.98 17.49
CA GLU A 192 6.41 13.37 17.08
C GLU A 192 6.03 13.59 15.61
N GLN A 193 6.03 12.53 14.78
CA GLN A 193 5.66 12.61 13.37
C GLN A 193 4.15 12.51 13.12
N LEU A 194 3.40 11.94 14.05
CA LEU A 194 1.96 11.68 13.87
C LEU A 194 1.11 12.93 13.63
N PRO A 195 1.32 14.07 14.32
CA PRO A 195 0.56 15.29 14.03
C PRO A 195 0.75 15.78 12.60
N ALA A 196 1.99 15.76 12.11
CA ALA A 196 2.30 16.18 10.73
C ALA A 196 1.72 15.21 9.68
N LEU A 197 1.71 13.88 9.96
CA LEU A 197 1.03 12.91 9.09
C LEU A 197 -0.48 13.11 9.10
N ALA A 198 -1.08 13.43 10.26
CA ALA A 198 -2.50 13.73 10.35
C ALA A 198 -2.89 15.02 9.60
N ASP A 199 -1.99 16.00 9.50
CA ASP A 199 -2.23 17.23 8.73
C ASP A 199 -2.31 16.96 7.22
N LEU A 200 -1.61 15.94 6.70
CA LEU A 200 -1.73 15.52 5.30
C LEU A 200 -3.12 15.00 4.93
N LEU A 201 -3.89 14.54 5.94
CA LEU A 201 -5.25 14.00 5.74
C LEU A 201 -6.33 15.09 5.64
N LYS A 202 -5.98 16.35 5.88
CA LYS A 202 -6.94 17.48 5.89
C LYS A 202 -7.06 18.18 4.52
N HIS A 203 -6.25 17.75 3.56
CA HIS A 203 -6.16 18.33 2.20
C HIS A 203 -6.47 17.30 1.13
#